data_ab3cf2e854a60ac7517b46e072b5b925
#
_entry.id   ab3cf2e854a60ac7517b46e072b5b925
#
_cell.length_a   1.000
_cell.length_b   1.000
_cell.length_c   1.000
_cell.angle_alpha   90.00
_cell.angle_beta   90.00
_cell.angle_gamma   90.00
#
_symmetry.space_group_name_H-M   'P 1'
#
loop_
_entity.id
_entity.type
_entity.pdbx_description
1 polymer ?
#
loop_
_entity_poly.entity_id
_entity_poly.type
_entity_poly.pdbx_seq_one_letter_code
_entity_poly.pdbx_strand_id
1 'polypeptide(L)'
;MPEALIAEHGAVSEPVARAMAEGAIAHSRAQCSVAVTGVAGPGGGSAAKPVGTVWFGWNVYGTTHSECLRFDGDRAAVRQATAVHALQRLNALISARLL
;
A
#
# COMPACT_ATOMS: atom_id res chain seq x y z
N MET A 1 3.62 11.14 -8.39
CA MET A 1 3.06 11.34 -7.02
C MET A 1 3.17 12.80 -6.66
N PRO A 2 2.08 13.47 -6.30
CA PRO A 2 2.17 14.88 -5.89
C PRO A 2 2.94 15.05 -4.59
N GLU A 3 3.95 15.91 -4.61
CA GLU A 3 4.75 16.20 -3.42
C GLU A 3 3.91 16.77 -2.27
N ALA A 4 2.89 17.56 -2.60
CA ALA A 4 1.99 18.14 -1.60
C ALA A 4 1.28 17.08 -0.78
N LEU A 5 0.93 15.95 -1.39
CA LEU A 5 0.26 14.85 -0.70
C LEU A 5 1.18 14.22 0.35
N ILE A 6 2.45 14.03 -0.01
CA ILE A 6 3.46 13.50 0.91
C ILE A 6 3.73 14.50 2.03
N ALA A 7 3.85 15.78 1.68
CA ALA A 7 4.12 16.84 2.66
C ALA A 7 2.98 16.96 3.68
N GLU A 8 1.73 16.83 3.24
CA GLU A 8 0.56 16.96 4.11
C GLU A 8 0.30 15.73 4.97
N HIS A 9 0.42 14.53 4.39
CA HIS A 9 0.01 13.29 5.04
C HIS A 9 1.16 12.36 5.41
N GLY A 10 2.36 12.66 4.95
CA GLY A 10 3.51 11.77 5.07
C GLY A 10 3.49 10.66 4.02
N ALA A 11 4.65 10.07 3.76
CA ALA A 11 4.78 9.03 2.76
C ALA A 11 4.02 7.75 3.14
N VAL A 12 3.98 7.43 4.44
CA VAL A 12 3.26 6.24 4.95
C VAL A 12 1.87 6.68 5.39
N SER A 13 0.92 6.68 4.45
CA SER A 13 -0.43 7.16 4.71
C SER A 13 -1.40 6.61 3.66
N GLU A 14 -2.68 6.62 3.99
CA GLU A 14 -3.73 6.17 3.07
C GLU A 14 -3.77 7.01 1.79
N PRO A 15 -3.79 8.36 1.86
CA PRO A 15 -3.86 9.15 0.63
C PRO A 15 -2.71 8.87 -0.32
N VAL A 16 -1.50 8.66 0.20
CA VAL A 16 -0.33 8.35 -0.62
C VAL A 16 -0.46 6.96 -1.24
N ALA A 17 -0.86 5.95 -0.48
CA ALA A 17 -1.03 4.59 -0.99
C ALA A 17 -2.08 4.56 -2.11
N ARG A 18 -3.21 5.24 -1.91
CA ARG A 18 -4.27 5.31 -2.92
C ARG A 18 -3.78 6.04 -4.17
N ALA A 19 -3.09 7.17 -4.00
CA ALA A 19 -2.56 7.93 -5.14
C ALA A 19 -1.53 7.13 -5.93
N MET A 20 -0.69 6.36 -5.28
CA MET A 20 0.29 5.50 -5.94
C MET A 20 -0.41 4.42 -6.78
N ALA A 21 -1.42 3.76 -6.23
CA ALA A 21 -2.16 2.74 -6.95
C ALA A 21 -2.88 3.32 -8.17
N GLU A 22 -3.51 4.48 -8.00
CA GLU A 22 -4.22 5.17 -9.08
C GLU A 22 -3.25 5.67 -10.14
N GLY A 23 -2.09 6.21 -9.72
CA GLY A 23 -1.05 6.67 -10.63
C GLY A 23 -0.47 5.55 -11.49
N ALA A 24 -0.30 4.36 -10.90
CA ALA A 24 0.19 3.21 -11.65
C ALA A 24 -0.76 2.82 -12.79
N ILE A 25 -2.07 2.92 -12.58
CA ILE A 25 -3.06 2.70 -13.63
C ILE A 25 -3.00 3.82 -14.67
N ALA A 26 -2.95 5.08 -14.24
CA ALA A 26 -2.98 6.23 -15.13
C ALA A 26 -1.78 6.27 -16.09
N HIS A 27 -0.63 5.75 -15.66
CA HIS A 27 0.61 5.78 -16.43
C HIS A 27 0.97 4.44 -17.07
N SER A 28 0.00 3.54 -17.21
CA SER A 28 0.25 2.22 -17.79
C SER A 28 -0.98 1.73 -18.54
N ARG A 29 -0.89 0.52 -19.11
CA ARG A 29 -2.03 -0.15 -19.75
C ARG A 29 -2.66 -1.18 -18.80
N ALA A 30 -2.24 -1.20 -17.55
CA ALA A 30 -2.75 -2.15 -16.58
C ALA A 30 -4.18 -1.81 -16.19
N GLN A 31 -4.94 -2.81 -15.78
CA GLN A 31 -6.30 -2.66 -15.27
C GLN A 31 -6.35 -2.87 -13.77
N CYS A 32 -5.29 -3.40 -13.19
CA CYS A 32 -5.17 -3.63 -11.76
C CYS A 32 -3.79 -3.20 -11.30
N SER A 33 -3.71 -2.63 -10.11
CA SER A 33 -2.45 -2.23 -9.50
C SER A 33 -2.50 -2.44 -8.00
N VAL A 34 -1.32 -2.54 -7.41
CA VAL A 34 -1.15 -2.52 -5.96
C VAL A 34 0.05 -1.63 -5.64
N ALA A 35 -0.08 -0.83 -4.60
CA ALA A 35 0.98 0.01 -4.09
C ALA A 35 1.09 -0.16 -2.60
N VAL A 36 2.31 -0.10 -2.07
CA VAL A 36 2.56 -0.21 -0.64
C VAL A 36 3.50 0.90 -0.21
N THR A 37 3.27 1.40 0.99
CA THR A 37 4.19 2.33 1.63
C THR A 37 4.23 1.98 3.11
N GLY A 38 5.42 1.89 3.69
CA GLY A 38 5.53 1.40 5.05
C GLY A 38 6.80 1.78 5.76
N VAL A 39 6.79 1.57 7.08
CA VAL A 39 7.94 1.76 7.94
C VAL A 39 8.52 0.37 8.24
N ALA A 40 9.52 -0.03 7.43
CA ALA A 40 10.08 -1.37 7.53
C ALA A 40 11.08 -1.56 8.69
N GLY A 41 11.53 -0.47 9.32
CA GLY A 41 12.47 -0.50 10.45
C GLY A 41 13.93 -0.64 10.03
N PRO A 42 14.86 -0.79 10.99
CA PRO A 42 14.64 -0.71 12.43
C PRO A 42 14.47 0.71 12.99
N GLY A 43 14.90 1.73 12.27
CA GLY A 43 14.73 3.12 12.70
C GLY A 43 13.68 3.81 11.86
N GLY A 44 13.06 4.85 12.34
CA GLY A 44 12.15 5.67 11.57
C GLY A 44 10.68 5.55 11.93
N GLY A 45 10.32 4.70 12.86
CA GLY A 45 8.95 4.65 13.37
C GLY A 45 8.66 5.82 14.30
N SER A 46 7.38 6.11 14.50
CA SER A 46 6.89 7.09 15.45
C SER A 46 5.71 6.51 16.23
N ALA A 47 5.22 7.26 17.24
CA ALA A 47 4.07 6.82 18.01
C ALA A 47 2.84 6.61 17.14
N ALA A 48 2.64 7.50 16.15
CA ALA A 48 1.53 7.41 15.21
C ALA A 48 1.74 6.37 14.12
N LYS A 49 3.01 6.13 13.73
CA LYS A 49 3.37 5.21 12.65
C LYS A 49 4.56 4.36 13.11
N PRO A 50 4.32 3.37 13.99
CA PRO A 50 5.40 2.52 14.51
C PRO A 50 5.98 1.64 13.39
N VAL A 51 7.20 1.14 13.65
CA VAL A 51 7.85 0.20 12.74
C VAL A 51 6.92 -0.98 12.46
N GLY A 52 6.83 -1.37 11.20
CA GLY A 52 5.91 -2.41 10.75
C GLY A 52 4.58 -1.89 10.23
N THR A 53 4.30 -0.60 10.36
CA THR A 53 3.10 0.03 9.80
C THR A 53 3.21 0.06 8.28
N VAL A 54 2.22 -0.50 7.59
CA VAL A 54 2.17 -0.53 6.13
C VAL A 54 0.79 -0.12 5.66
N TRP A 55 0.74 0.84 4.75
CA TRP A 55 -0.47 1.21 4.03
C TRP A 55 -0.44 0.57 2.66
N PHE A 56 -1.56 -0.04 2.30
CA PHE A 56 -1.77 -0.68 1.02
C PHE A 56 -2.80 0.11 0.22
N GLY A 57 -2.59 0.21 -1.09
CA GLY A 57 -3.58 0.72 -2.02
C GLY A 57 -3.72 -0.24 -3.19
N TRP A 58 -4.92 -0.56 -3.59
CA TRP A 58 -5.22 -1.39 -4.76
C TRP A 58 -6.19 -0.63 -5.65
N ASN A 59 -5.92 -0.62 -6.95
CA ASN A 59 -6.92 -0.17 -7.91
C ASN A 59 -7.28 -1.35 -8.80
N VAL A 60 -8.54 -1.73 -8.79
CA VAL A 60 -9.03 -2.89 -9.53
C VAL A 60 -10.18 -2.42 -10.40
N TYR A 61 -9.93 -2.34 -11.70
CA TYR A 61 -10.90 -1.91 -12.71
C TYR A 61 -11.59 -0.60 -12.32
N GLY A 62 -10.82 0.39 -11.90
CA GLY A 62 -11.31 1.71 -11.58
C GLY A 62 -11.75 1.95 -10.15
N THR A 63 -11.81 0.91 -9.33
CA THR A 63 -12.17 1.05 -7.91
C THR A 63 -10.92 0.98 -7.04
N THR A 64 -10.71 1.99 -6.20
CA THR A 64 -9.57 2.05 -5.29
C THR A 64 -9.96 1.53 -3.91
N HIS A 65 -9.15 0.61 -3.40
CA HIS A 65 -9.26 0.06 -2.04
C HIS A 65 -8.00 0.39 -1.27
N SER A 66 -8.10 0.55 0.04
CA SER A 66 -6.94 0.78 0.89
C SER A 66 -7.08 0.04 2.21
N GLU A 67 -5.93 -0.24 2.83
CA GLU A 67 -5.87 -0.95 4.11
C GLU A 67 -4.58 -0.60 4.81
N CYS A 68 -4.63 -0.51 6.14
CA CYS A 68 -3.44 -0.32 6.97
C CYS A 68 -3.27 -1.54 7.86
N LEU A 69 -2.08 -2.11 7.83
CA LEU A 69 -1.72 -3.22 8.72
C LEU A 69 -0.40 -2.93 9.41
N ARG A 70 -0.17 -3.60 10.53
CA ARG A 70 1.11 -3.56 11.21
C ARG A 70 1.62 -4.98 11.36
N PHE A 71 2.85 -5.21 10.88
CA PHE A 71 3.50 -6.50 10.96
C PHE A 71 4.62 -6.46 12.00
N ASP A 72 4.78 -7.55 12.73
CA ASP A 72 5.88 -7.72 13.66
C ASP A 72 7.07 -8.40 12.98
N GLY A 73 8.25 -8.23 13.56
CA GLY A 73 9.45 -8.87 13.07
C GLY A 73 10.47 -7.87 12.56
N ASP A 74 11.55 -8.38 11.97
CA ASP A 74 12.60 -7.56 11.39
C ASP A 74 12.18 -7.04 10.01
N ARG A 75 13.05 -6.28 9.36
CA ARG A 75 12.79 -5.70 8.04
C ARG A 75 12.42 -6.77 7.01
N ALA A 76 13.14 -7.89 7.00
CA ALA A 76 12.88 -8.96 6.04
C ALA A 76 11.51 -9.60 6.27
N ALA A 77 11.14 -9.83 7.53
CA ALA A 77 9.85 -10.40 7.88
C ALA A 77 8.69 -9.45 7.49
N VAL A 78 8.85 -8.15 7.76
CA VAL A 78 7.85 -7.14 7.39
C VAL A 78 7.69 -7.07 5.87
N ARG A 79 8.79 -7.07 5.13
CA ARG A 79 8.75 -7.01 3.66
C ARG A 79 8.07 -8.25 3.08
N GLN A 80 8.38 -9.43 3.59
CA GLN A 80 7.77 -10.66 3.12
C GLN A 80 6.26 -10.68 3.41
N ALA A 81 5.87 -10.35 4.63
CA ALA A 81 4.45 -10.30 5.01
C ALA A 81 3.69 -9.28 4.16
N THR A 82 4.31 -8.13 3.89
CA THR A 82 3.73 -7.09 3.04
C THR A 82 3.48 -7.59 1.63
N ALA A 83 4.48 -8.23 1.02
CA ALA A 83 4.36 -8.74 -0.34
C ALA A 83 3.29 -9.83 -0.44
N VAL A 84 3.26 -10.75 0.51
CA VAL A 84 2.26 -11.82 0.54
C VAL A 84 0.85 -11.25 0.67
N HIS A 85 0.65 -10.34 1.62
CA HIS A 85 -0.67 -9.74 1.83
C HIS A 85 -1.13 -8.93 0.61
N ALA A 86 -0.22 -8.14 0.03
CA ALA A 86 -0.53 -7.32 -1.14
C ALA A 86 -1.06 -8.19 -2.30
N LEU A 87 -0.40 -9.30 -2.56
CA LEU A 87 -0.77 -10.18 -3.66
C LEU A 87 -2.01 -11.02 -3.35
N GLN A 88 -2.15 -11.51 -2.12
CA GLN A 88 -3.33 -12.26 -1.70
C GLN A 88 -4.59 -11.39 -1.78
N ARG A 89 -4.50 -10.16 -1.31
CA ARG A 89 -5.63 -9.24 -1.32
C ARG A 89 -5.98 -8.81 -2.75
N LEU A 90 -4.96 -8.56 -3.58
CA LEU A 90 -5.19 -8.23 -4.98
C LEU A 90 -5.94 -9.37 -5.68
N ASN A 91 -5.51 -10.59 -5.46
CA ASN A 91 -6.17 -11.76 -6.05
C ASN A 91 -7.62 -11.89 -5.58
N ALA A 92 -7.88 -11.65 -4.30
CA ALA A 92 -9.23 -11.70 -3.74
C ALA A 92 -10.12 -10.62 -4.35
N LEU A 93 -9.60 -9.40 -4.54
CA LEU A 93 -10.36 -8.31 -5.14
C LEU A 93 -10.69 -8.57 -6.61
N ILE A 94 -9.76 -9.14 -7.36
CA ILE A 94 -9.99 -9.52 -8.75
C ILE A 94 -11.04 -10.62 -8.83
N SER A 95 -10.93 -11.63 -7.98
CA SER A 95 -11.89 -12.75 -7.96
C SER A 95 -13.30 -12.28 -7.60
N ALA A 96 -13.42 -11.39 -6.63
CA ALA A 96 -14.72 -10.84 -6.25
C ALA A 96 -15.36 -10.06 -7.38
N ARG A 97 -14.55 -9.36 -8.19
CA ARG A 97 -15.06 -8.61 -9.33
C ARG A 97 -15.61 -9.53 -10.44
N LEU A 98 -15.00 -10.70 -10.60
CA LEU A 98 -15.40 -11.64 -11.65
C LEU A 98 -16.70 -12.39 -11.29
N LEU A 99 -17.08 -12.38 -10.03
CA LEU A 99 -18.32 -12.99 -9.58
C LEU A 99 -19.49 -12.02 -9.76
#